data_9a8cd726c03d92215210ba80e7f77786
#
_entry.id   9a8cd726c03d92215210ba80e7f77786
#
_cell.length_a   1.000
_cell.length_b   1.000
_cell.length_c   1.000
_cell.angle_alpha   90.00
_cell.angle_beta   90.00
_cell.angle_gamma   90.00
#
_symmetry.space_group_name_H-M   'P 1'
#
loop_
_entity.id
_entity.type
_entity.pdbx_description
1 polymer ?
#
loop_
_entity_poly.entity_id
_entity_poly.type
_entity_poly.pdbx_seq_one_letter_code
_entity_poly.pdbx_strand_id
1 'polypeptide(L)'
;NNVEPEKPTEKKGKKVAVIGSGPSGLTCAGDLAKMGYDVTIFEALHEAGGVLVYGIPEFRLPKSTVVAHEVENVKKLGVKIETNVVIGKSMTIDQLLEDEGFDAVFIGSGAGLPRFMGIPGENANEVFSANEYLTRSNLMKAFKDEYDTPIARFKKVAIVGGGNVAMDAARTALRLGAETHIVYRRSEEELPARAEEVHHAK
;
A
#
# COMPACT_ATOMS: atom_id res chain seq x y z
N ASN A 1 0.48 -15.88 -16.99
CA ASN A 1 0.56 -17.33 -16.75
C ASN A 1 -0.38 -17.64 -15.60
N ASN A 2 -1.53 -18.27 -15.90
CA ASN A 2 -2.46 -18.83 -14.89
C ASN A 2 -1.87 -20.12 -14.32
N VAL A 3 -0.79 -20.01 -13.56
CA VAL A 3 -0.26 -21.14 -12.79
C VAL A 3 -0.94 -21.09 -11.44
N GLU A 4 -1.77 -22.08 -11.13
CA GLU A 4 -2.34 -22.19 -9.80
C GLU A 4 -1.25 -22.53 -8.79
N PRO A 5 -1.23 -21.87 -7.61
CA PRO A 5 -0.24 -22.16 -6.60
C PRO A 5 -0.43 -23.57 -6.03
N GLU A 6 0.63 -24.36 -5.99
CA GLU A 6 0.61 -25.69 -5.40
C GLU A 6 0.47 -25.61 -3.88
N LYS A 7 -0.53 -26.31 -3.33
CA LYS A 7 -0.73 -26.40 -1.89
C LYS A 7 0.31 -27.37 -1.27
N PRO A 8 0.72 -27.12 -0.02
CA PRO A 8 1.63 -28.02 0.67
C PRO A 8 0.98 -29.40 0.87
N THR A 9 1.79 -30.42 0.73
CA THR A 9 1.37 -31.81 0.96
C THR A 9 1.38 -32.19 2.44
N GLU A 10 2.15 -31.47 3.26
CA GLU A 10 2.33 -31.74 4.69
C GLU A 10 2.06 -30.48 5.51
N LYS A 11 1.20 -30.61 6.53
CA LYS A 11 0.95 -29.54 7.50
C LYS A 11 1.92 -29.60 8.67
N LYS A 12 2.49 -28.47 9.05
CA LYS A 12 3.42 -28.35 10.19
C LYS A 12 2.74 -28.24 11.56
N GLY A 13 1.42 -28.00 11.59
CA GLY A 13 0.67 -27.83 12.82
C GLY A 13 1.06 -26.57 13.63
N LYS A 14 1.65 -25.60 12.98
CA LYS A 14 2.09 -24.33 13.55
C LYS A 14 1.37 -23.18 12.89
N LYS A 15 0.97 -22.18 13.69
CA LYS A 15 0.24 -20.99 13.27
C LYS A 15 1.18 -19.78 13.22
N VAL A 16 1.11 -18.99 12.16
CA VAL A 16 1.89 -17.75 12.03
C VAL A 16 0.96 -16.59 11.75
N ALA A 17 1.06 -15.53 12.54
CA ALA A 17 0.41 -14.26 12.30
C ALA A 17 1.32 -13.36 11.46
N VAL A 18 0.78 -12.75 10.41
CA VAL A 18 1.48 -11.77 9.57
C VAL A 18 0.76 -10.44 9.71
N ILE A 19 1.47 -9.41 10.19
CA ILE A 19 0.92 -8.08 10.38
C ILE A 19 1.21 -7.23 9.14
N GLY A 20 0.15 -6.88 8.42
CA GLY A 20 0.18 -6.13 7.16
C GLY A 20 0.18 -7.02 5.92
N SER A 21 -0.64 -6.64 4.95
CA SER A 21 -0.84 -7.32 3.67
C SER A 21 -0.11 -6.64 2.50
N GLY A 22 0.88 -5.81 2.78
CA GLY A 22 1.75 -5.26 1.75
C GLY A 22 2.64 -6.32 1.09
N PRO A 23 3.51 -5.94 0.14
CA PRO A 23 4.36 -6.89 -0.59
C PRO A 23 5.11 -7.86 0.30
N SER A 24 5.71 -7.38 1.40
CA SER A 24 6.46 -8.22 2.34
C SER A 24 5.57 -9.22 3.07
N GLY A 25 4.39 -8.78 3.53
CA GLY A 25 3.43 -9.65 4.23
C GLY A 25 2.85 -10.72 3.32
N LEU A 26 2.43 -10.36 2.11
CA LEU A 26 1.91 -11.31 1.11
C LEU A 26 2.96 -12.35 0.73
N THR A 27 4.21 -11.92 0.49
CA THR A 27 5.32 -12.85 0.15
C THR A 27 5.61 -13.80 1.32
N CYS A 28 5.79 -13.28 2.53
CA CYS A 28 6.04 -14.08 3.72
C CYS A 28 4.91 -15.10 3.96
N ALA A 29 3.65 -14.65 3.88
CA ALA A 29 2.49 -15.51 4.09
C ALA A 29 2.40 -16.61 3.03
N GLY A 30 2.62 -16.27 1.76
CA GLY A 30 2.61 -17.23 0.66
C GLY A 30 3.70 -18.31 0.81
N ASP A 31 4.90 -17.91 1.16
CA ASP A 31 6.02 -18.84 1.34
C ASP A 31 5.82 -19.75 2.56
N LEU A 32 5.38 -19.20 3.68
CA LEU A 32 5.06 -19.98 4.87
C LEU A 32 3.90 -20.98 4.61
N ALA A 33 2.86 -20.54 3.88
CA ALA A 33 1.77 -21.43 3.52
C ALA A 33 2.23 -22.59 2.63
N LYS A 34 3.11 -22.36 1.64
CA LYS A 34 3.73 -23.42 0.83
C LYS A 34 4.57 -24.39 1.66
N MET A 35 5.17 -23.91 2.75
CA MET A 35 5.92 -24.74 3.69
C MET A 35 5.02 -25.55 4.65
N GLY A 36 3.70 -25.35 4.62
CA GLY A 36 2.73 -26.11 5.43
C GLY A 36 2.34 -25.46 6.75
N TYR A 37 2.66 -24.20 6.96
CA TYR A 37 2.21 -23.42 8.12
C TYR A 37 0.78 -22.91 7.93
N ASP A 38 0.01 -22.80 9.02
CA ASP A 38 -1.28 -22.15 9.03
C ASP A 38 -1.06 -20.64 9.22
N VAL A 39 -1.35 -19.84 8.18
CA VAL A 39 -1.02 -18.41 8.17
C VAL A 39 -2.27 -17.55 8.17
N THR A 40 -2.29 -16.53 9.01
CA THR A 40 -3.30 -15.46 9.00
C THR A 40 -2.63 -14.11 8.86
N ILE A 41 -3.05 -13.33 7.86
CA ILE A 41 -2.64 -11.94 7.68
C ILE A 41 -3.67 -11.04 8.36
N PHE A 42 -3.21 -10.11 9.18
CA PHE A 42 -4.01 -9.03 9.77
C PHE A 42 -3.68 -7.72 9.07
N GLU A 43 -4.68 -7.12 8.42
CA GLU A 43 -4.55 -5.89 7.66
C GLU A 43 -5.38 -4.77 8.32
N ALA A 44 -4.74 -3.62 8.52
CA ALA A 44 -5.40 -2.47 9.14
C ALA A 44 -6.44 -1.82 8.22
N LEU A 45 -6.23 -1.86 6.93
CA LEU A 45 -7.12 -1.28 5.92
C LEU A 45 -8.26 -2.25 5.54
N HIS A 46 -9.26 -1.73 4.85
CA HIS A 46 -10.40 -2.53 4.38
C HIS A 46 -10.10 -3.36 3.12
N GLU A 47 -9.01 -3.09 2.43
CA GLU A 47 -8.52 -3.86 1.28
C GLU A 47 -7.10 -4.35 1.54
N ALA A 48 -6.81 -5.60 1.15
CA ALA A 48 -5.47 -6.18 1.22
C ALA A 48 -4.59 -5.70 0.05
N GLY A 49 -3.28 -5.60 0.30
CA GLY A 49 -2.29 -5.20 -0.69
C GLY A 49 -1.37 -4.07 -0.23
N GLY A 50 -1.71 -3.39 0.87
CA GLY A 50 -0.88 -2.31 1.43
C GLY A 50 -0.59 -1.23 0.40
N VAL A 51 0.68 -0.84 0.26
CA VAL A 51 1.12 0.21 -0.68
C VAL A 51 0.75 -0.08 -2.14
N LEU A 52 0.59 -1.35 -2.52
CA LEU A 52 0.15 -1.72 -3.87
C LEU A 52 -1.27 -1.19 -4.16
N VAL A 53 -2.09 -1.02 -3.13
CA VAL A 53 -3.47 -0.54 -3.24
C VAL A 53 -3.57 0.95 -2.92
N TYR A 54 -3.04 1.40 -1.78
CA TYR A 54 -3.23 2.79 -1.37
C TYR A 54 -2.25 3.77 -2.04
N GLY A 55 -1.01 3.34 -2.34
CA GLY A 55 0.08 4.22 -2.75
C GLY A 55 0.32 4.28 -4.25
N ILE A 56 0.38 3.13 -4.93
CA ILE A 56 0.67 3.07 -6.36
C ILE A 56 -0.60 3.38 -7.16
N PRO A 57 -0.60 4.34 -8.11
CA PRO A 57 -1.78 4.66 -8.88
C PRO A 57 -2.30 3.53 -9.78
N GLU A 58 -3.61 3.52 -10.06
CA GLU A 58 -4.27 2.54 -10.91
C GLU A 58 -3.64 2.46 -12.31
N PHE A 59 -3.23 3.59 -12.88
CA PHE A 59 -2.60 3.65 -14.21
C PHE A 59 -1.19 3.05 -14.28
N ARG A 60 -0.56 2.78 -13.13
CA ARG A 60 0.73 2.05 -13.04
C ARG A 60 0.54 0.60 -12.65
N LEU A 61 -0.35 0.33 -11.74
CA LEU A 61 -0.61 -1.01 -11.20
C LEU A 61 -2.13 -1.21 -11.04
N PRO A 62 -2.79 -1.84 -12.01
CA PRO A 62 -4.22 -2.14 -11.94
C PRO A 62 -4.56 -3.00 -10.73
N LYS A 63 -5.51 -2.52 -9.88
CA LYS A 63 -5.85 -3.20 -8.62
C LYS A 63 -6.69 -4.44 -8.84
N SER A 64 -7.72 -4.31 -9.67
CA SER A 64 -8.70 -5.38 -9.89
C SER A 64 -8.14 -6.59 -10.62
N THR A 65 -7.14 -6.39 -11.48
CA THR A 65 -6.59 -7.46 -12.33
C THR A 65 -5.26 -7.99 -11.81
N VAL A 66 -4.37 -7.14 -11.30
CA VAL A 66 -3.03 -7.56 -10.88
C VAL A 66 -2.99 -7.81 -9.37
N VAL A 67 -3.29 -6.79 -8.56
CA VAL A 67 -3.15 -6.89 -7.10
C VAL A 67 -4.16 -7.88 -6.53
N ALA A 68 -5.42 -7.81 -6.96
CA ALA A 68 -6.46 -8.73 -6.52
C ALA A 68 -6.13 -10.18 -6.89
N HIS A 69 -5.51 -10.41 -8.06
CA HIS A 69 -5.09 -11.74 -8.48
C HIS A 69 -3.99 -12.32 -7.58
N GLU A 70 -2.99 -11.50 -7.22
CA GLU A 70 -1.93 -11.91 -6.30
C GLU A 70 -2.47 -12.21 -4.89
N VAL A 71 -3.35 -11.36 -4.37
CA VAL A 71 -4.02 -11.60 -3.08
C VAL A 71 -4.81 -12.89 -3.11
N GLU A 72 -5.54 -13.16 -4.20
CA GLU A 72 -6.33 -14.37 -4.36
C GLU A 72 -5.44 -15.63 -4.47
N ASN A 73 -4.29 -15.54 -5.13
CA ASN A 73 -3.30 -16.63 -5.17
C ASN A 73 -2.80 -16.99 -3.77
N VAL A 74 -2.53 -15.99 -2.93
CA VAL A 74 -2.14 -16.23 -1.53
C VAL A 74 -3.29 -16.89 -0.74
N LYS A 75 -4.54 -16.46 -0.93
CA LYS A 75 -5.72 -17.11 -0.31
C LYS A 75 -5.90 -18.55 -0.77
N LYS A 76 -5.66 -18.85 -2.04
CA LYS A 76 -5.75 -20.22 -2.59
C LYS A 76 -4.75 -21.18 -1.93
N LEU A 77 -3.62 -20.70 -1.41
CA LEU A 77 -2.69 -21.49 -0.59
C LEU A 77 -3.25 -21.85 0.79
N GLY A 78 -4.38 -21.26 1.20
CA GLY A 78 -5.00 -21.47 2.50
C GLY A 78 -4.73 -20.36 3.51
N VAL A 79 -4.07 -19.27 3.10
CA VAL A 79 -3.84 -18.09 3.95
C VAL A 79 -5.17 -17.40 4.22
N LYS A 80 -5.44 -17.10 5.49
CA LYS A 80 -6.56 -16.25 5.90
C LYS A 80 -6.10 -14.79 5.87
N ILE A 81 -6.98 -13.89 5.44
CA ILE A 81 -6.72 -12.45 5.47
C ILE A 81 -7.88 -11.78 6.20
N GLU A 82 -7.58 -11.14 7.31
CA GLU A 82 -8.52 -10.39 8.13
C GLU A 82 -8.23 -8.90 7.99
N THR A 83 -9.15 -8.17 7.37
CA THR A 83 -9.06 -6.73 7.17
C THR A 83 -9.71 -5.97 8.31
N ASN A 84 -9.43 -4.64 8.41
CA ASN A 84 -9.91 -3.76 9.47
C ASN A 84 -9.43 -4.16 10.88
N VAL A 85 -8.29 -4.82 10.98
CA VAL A 85 -7.67 -5.24 12.24
C VAL A 85 -6.36 -4.48 12.44
N VAL A 86 -6.35 -3.56 13.39
CA VAL A 86 -5.18 -2.72 13.71
C VAL A 86 -4.42 -3.33 14.88
N ILE A 87 -3.39 -4.12 14.59
CA ILE A 87 -2.56 -4.70 15.65
C ILE A 87 -1.85 -3.60 16.45
N GLY A 88 -1.89 -3.72 17.75
CA GLY A 88 -1.47 -2.69 18.71
C GLY A 88 -2.60 -1.74 19.14
N LYS A 89 -3.82 -1.89 18.55
CA LYS A 89 -5.02 -1.14 18.94
C LYS A 89 -6.21 -2.07 19.21
N SER A 90 -6.67 -2.80 18.20
CA SER A 90 -7.77 -3.76 18.35
C SER A 90 -7.33 -5.08 18.98
N MET A 91 -6.08 -5.46 18.82
CA MET A 91 -5.45 -6.66 19.35
C MET A 91 -3.96 -6.40 19.52
N THR A 92 -3.35 -6.90 20.58
CA THR A 92 -1.90 -6.79 20.83
C THR A 92 -1.13 -8.00 20.28
N ILE A 93 0.19 -7.87 20.20
CA ILE A 93 1.06 -9.01 19.81
C ILE A 93 1.01 -10.10 20.88
N ASP A 94 0.97 -9.73 22.16
CA ASP A 94 0.88 -10.69 23.26
C ASP A 94 -0.42 -11.49 23.19
N GLN A 95 -1.54 -10.84 22.89
CA GLN A 95 -2.82 -11.53 22.68
C GLN A 95 -2.76 -12.50 21.47
N LEU A 96 -2.10 -12.13 20.40
CA LEU A 96 -1.90 -13.06 19.26
C LEU A 96 -1.15 -14.32 19.69
N LEU A 97 -0.11 -14.19 20.49
CA LEU A 97 0.74 -15.30 20.93
C LEU A 97 0.07 -16.13 22.04
N GLU A 98 -0.52 -15.46 23.06
CA GLU A 98 -0.99 -16.10 24.28
C GLU A 98 -2.45 -16.57 24.18
N ASP A 99 -3.34 -15.70 23.63
CA ASP A 99 -4.78 -15.96 23.59
C ASP A 99 -5.22 -16.65 22.30
N GLU A 100 -4.72 -16.16 21.13
CA GLU A 100 -5.08 -16.71 19.82
C GLU A 100 -4.23 -17.92 19.41
N GLY A 101 -3.16 -18.19 20.15
CA GLY A 101 -2.32 -19.38 20.00
C GLY A 101 -1.49 -19.37 18.70
N PHE A 102 -1.03 -18.21 18.26
CA PHE A 102 -0.01 -18.13 17.22
C PHE A 102 1.37 -18.50 17.77
N ASP A 103 2.12 -19.30 17.04
CA ASP A 103 3.48 -19.70 17.41
C ASP A 103 4.52 -18.64 17.09
N ALA A 104 4.24 -17.78 16.09
CA ALA A 104 5.13 -16.70 15.67
C ALA A 104 4.35 -15.55 15.03
N VAL A 105 4.97 -14.37 15.06
CA VAL A 105 4.44 -13.15 14.44
C VAL A 105 5.49 -12.55 13.51
N PHE A 106 5.09 -12.27 12.26
CA PHE A 106 5.88 -11.48 11.32
C PHE A 106 5.30 -10.07 11.24
N ILE A 107 6.14 -9.05 11.36
CA ILE A 107 5.73 -7.64 11.31
C ILE A 107 6.13 -7.05 9.96
N GLY A 108 5.13 -6.82 9.10
CA GLY A 108 5.28 -6.22 7.78
C GLY A 108 4.38 -4.99 7.61
N SER A 109 4.28 -4.14 8.64
CA SER A 109 3.35 -3.00 8.72
C SER A 109 3.64 -1.85 7.73
N GLY A 110 4.78 -1.89 7.05
CA GLY A 110 5.18 -0.88 6.08
C GLY A 110 5.62 0.45 6.71
N ALA A 111 5.76 1.47 5.87
CA ALA A 111 6.18 2.83 6.24
C ALA A 111 5.15 3.87 5.73
N GLY A 112 3.88 3.66 6.06
CA GLY A 112 2.77 4.50 5.60
C GLY A 112 2.67 5.87 6.26
N LEU A 113 3.39 6.13 7.36
CA LEU A 113 3.38 7.43 8.01
C LEU A 113 4.08 8.49 7.15
N PRO A 114 3.40 9.61 6.84
CA PRO A 114 4.00 10.69 6.08
C PRO A 114 5.14 11.36 6.86
N ARG A 115 6.13 11.83 6.13
CA ARG A 115 7.19 12.70 6.67
C ARG A 115 6.85 14.14 6.33
N PHE A 116 6.67 14.95 7.36
CA PHE A 116 6.45 16.37 7.23
C PHE A 116 7.79 17.12 7.22
N MET A 117 7.81 18.31 6.62
CA MET A 117 9.01 19.15 6.49
C MET A 117 9.28 19.97 7.76
N GLY A 118 8.26 20.19 8.60
CA GLY A 118 8.35 21.00 9.80
C GLY A 118 8.50 22.51 9.52
N ILE A 119 7.87 23.00 8.45
CA ILE A 119 7.94 24.39 8.03
C ILE A 119 6.64 25.14 8.32
N PRO A 120 6.68 26.49 8.49
CA PRO A 120 5.47 27.27 8.66
C PRO A 120 4.51 27.11 7.47
N GLY A 121 3.21 26.97 7.77
CA GLY A 121 2.18 26.82 6.75
C GLY A 121 1.93 25.38 6.29
N GLU A 122 2.68 24.41 6.76
CA GLU A 122 2.50 22.99 6.41
C GLU A 122 1.13 22.42 6.85
N ASN A 123 0.51 23.02 7.89
CA ASN A 123 -0.82 22.68 8.37
C ASN A 123 -1.94 23.55 7.76
N ALA A 124 -1.63 24.35 6.74
CA ALA A 124 -2.64 25.16 6.06
C ALA A 124 -3.60 24.28 5.24
N ASN A 125 -4.80 24.80 4.98
CA ASN A 125 -5.72 24.17 4.05
C ASN A 125 -5.04 24.02 2.67
N GLU A 126 -5.39 22.93 1.97
CA GLU A 126 -4.84 22.58 0.65
C GLU A 126 -3.38 22.09 0.66
N VAL A 127 -2.79 21.90 1.84
CA VAL A 127 -1.51 21.21 2.00
C VAL A 127 -1.76 19.77 2.43
N PHE A 128 -1.28 18.81 1.63
CA PHE A 128 -1.48 17.38 1.83
C PHE A 128 -0.16 16.64 1.84
N SER A 129 -0.06 15.59 2.62
CA SER A 129 0.97 14.60 2.38
C SER A 129 0.65 13.83 1.09
N ALA A 130 1.68 13.41 0.35
CA ALA A 130 1.48 12.58 -0.84
C ALA A 130 0.73 11.27 -0.52
N ASN A 131 0.99 10.68 0.66
CA ASN A 131 0.28 9.49 1.11
C ASN A 131 -1.22 9.72 1.25
N GLU A 132 -1.64 10.84 1.86
CA GLU A 132 -3.05 11.18 1.98
C GLU A 132 -3.71 11.36 0.62
N TYR A 133 -3.09 12.16 -0.25
CA TYR A 133 -3.60 12.44 -1.59
C TYR A 133 -3.72 11.17 -2.44
N LEU A 134 -2.69 10.32 -2.43
CA LEU A 134 -2.69 9.06 -3.17
C LEU A 134 -3.66 8.04 -2.56
N THR A 135 -3.79 7.96 -1.24
CA THR A 135 -4.75 7.08 -0.59
C THR A 135 -6.19 7.44 -0.96
N ARG A 136 -6.54 8.72 -0.95
CA ARG A 136 -7.85 9.19 -1.40
C ARG A 136 -8.12 8.84 -2.86
N SER A 137 -7.14 9.03 -3.72
CA SER A 137 -7.28 8.70 -5.15
C SER A 137 -7.35 7.19 -5.38
N ASN A 138 -6.44 6.42 -4.83
CA ASN A 138 -6.27 5.00 -5.16
C ASN A 138 -7.19 4.08 -4.35
N LEU A 139 -6.98 3.99 -3.03
CA LEU A 139 -7.74 3.10 -2.15
C LEU A 139 -9.21 3.54 -2.03
N MET A 140 -9.41 4.84 -1.82
CA MET A 140 -10.75 5.42 -1.65
C MET A 140 -11.41 5.82 -2.98
N LYS A 141 -10.77 5.56 -4.10
CA LYS A 141 -11.28 5.66 -5.47
C LYS A 141 -11.91 7.02 -5.83
N ALA A 142 -11.34 8.10 -5.28
CA ALA A 142 -11.85 9.47 -5.45
C ALA A 142 -11.87 9.97 -6.91
N PHE A 143 -11.21 9.27 -7.83
CA PHE A 143 -11.25 9.58 -9.26
C PHE A 143 -12.49 9.03 -9.97
N LYS A 144 -13.30 8.21 -9.30
CA LYS A 144 -14.50 7.60 -9.84
C LYS A 144 -15.75 8.34 -9.36
N ASP A 145 -16.66 8.64 -10.27
CA ASP A 145 -17.87 9.42 -9.98
C ASP A 145 -18.86 8.69 -9.06
N GLU A 146 -18.79 7.35 -9.01
CA GLU A 146 -19.65 6.54 -8.13
C GLU A 146 -19.19 6.50 -6.65
N TYR A 147 -18.06 7.16 -6.31
CA TYR A 147 -17.54 7.22 -4.95
C TYR A 147 -17.60 8.64 -4.40
N ASP A 148 -18.18 8.81 -3.21
CA ASP A 148 -18.30 10.09 -2.51
C ASP A 148 -17.02 10.55 -1.81
N THR A 149 -15.86 9.95 -2.14
CA THR A 149 -14.60 10.33 -1.54
C THR A 149 -14.20 11.75 -1.95
N PRO A 150 -14.07 12.68 -1.01
CA PRO A 150 -13.71 14.05 -1.36
C PRO A 150 -12.26 14.12 -1.83
N ILE A 151 -12.04 14.62 -3.03
CA ILE A 151 -10.74 15.01 -3.56
C ILE A 151 -10.84 16.39 -4.15
N ALA A 152 -9.97 17.29 -3.70
CA ALA A 152 -9.94 18.64 -4.24
C ALA A 152 -9.31 18.62 -5.64
N ARG A 153 -10.00 19.23 -6.61
CA ARG A 153 -9.49 19.46 -7.97
C ARG A 153 -8.93 20.86 -8.04
N PHE A 154 -7.62 20.97 -7.96
CA PHE A 154 -6.91 22.25 -7.99
C PHE A 154 -6.58 22.67 -9.41
N LYS A 155 -6.46 23.98 -9.64
CA LYS A 155 -5.98 24.52 -10.93
C LYS A 155 -4.46 24.35 -11.07
N LYS A 156 -3.73 24.57 -9.95
CA LYS A 156 -2.27 24.46 -9.88
C LYS A 156 -1.87 23.67 -8.64
N VAL A 157 -0.92 22.75 -8.82
CA VAL A 157 -0.40 21.90 -7.75
C VAL A 157 1.13 21.91 -7.79
N ALA A 158 1.73 22.15 -6.64
CA ALA A 158 3.16 21.99 -6.42
C ALA A 158 3.43 20.70 -5.62
N ILE A 159 4.24 19.82 -6.17
CA ILE A 159 4.68 18.58 -5.53
C ILE A 159 6.10 18.77 -5.02
N VAL A 160 6.26 18.78 -3.71
CA VAL A 160 7.57 18.95 -3.08
C VAL A 160 8.21 17.58 -2.85
N GLY A 161 9.24 17.28 -3.62
CA GLY A 161 9.96 16.00 -3.58
C GLY A 161 10.37 15.51 -4.95
N GLY A 162 11.27 14.52 -4.99
CA GLY A 162 11.83 13.99 -6.24
C GLY A 162 11.85 12.47 -6.31
N GLY A 163 11.18 11.77 -5.38
CA GLY A 163 11.10 10.29 -5.38
C GLY A 163 9.94 9.77 -6.23
N ASN A 164 9.83 8.44 -6.35
CA ASN A 164 8.76 7.79 -7.10
C ASN A 164 7.36 8.20 -6.62
N VAL A 165 7.20 8.42 -5.31
CA VAL A 165 5.91 8.89 -4.73
C VAL A 165 5.56 10.29 -5.23
N ALA A 166 6.56 11.18 -5.39
CA ALA A 166 6.33 12.51 -5.95
C ALA A 166 5.90 12.42 -7.43
N MET A 167 6.52 11.53 -8.21
CA MET A 167 6.13 11.28 -9.61
C MET A 167 4.69 10.76 -9.69
N ASP A 168 4.30 9.84 -8.82
CA ASP A 168 2.94 9.32 -8.74
C ASP A 168 1.92 10.38 -8.36
N ALA A 169 2.23 11.21 -7.37
CA ALA A 169 1.36 12.31 -6.97
C ALA A 169 1.20 13.36 -8.08
N ALA A 170 2.30 13.70 -8.77
CA ALA A 170 2.29 14.65 -9.89
C ALA A 170 1.42 14.13 -11.05
N ARG A 171 1.63 12.90 -11.46
CA ARG A 171 0.87 12.26 -12.54
C ARG A 171 -0.61 12.08 -12.18
N THR A 172 -0.92 11.87 -10.90
CA THR A 172 -2.31 11.83 -10.41
C THR A 172 -2.95 13.20 -10.46
N ALA A 173 -2.27 14.26 -9.98
CA ALA A 173 -2.77 15.64 -10.02
C ALA A 173 -3.01 16.12 -11.45
N LEU A 174 -2.08 15.81 -12.37
CA LEU A 174 -2.24 16.13 -13.78
C LEU A 174 -3.49 15.47 -14.39
N ARG A 175 -3.75 14.19 -14.08
CA ARG A 175 -4.94 13.48 -14.56
C ARG A 175 -6.24 13.99 -13.97
N LEU A 176 -6.19 14.61 -12.79
CA LEU A 176 -7.32 15.29 -12.18
C LEU A 176 -7.51 16.71 -12.71
N GLY A 177 -6.69 17.14 -13.67
CA GLY A 177 -6.85 18.40 -14.41
C GLY A 177 -6.01 19.58 -13.90
N ALA A 178 -5.04 19.34 -13.02
CA ALA A 178 -4.18 20.39 -12.49
C ALA A 178 -2.97 20.69 -13.41
N GLU A 179 -2.58 21.95 -13.51
CA GLU A 179 -1.23 22.36 -13.90
C GLU A 179 -0.28 21.96 -12.77
N THR A 180 0.65 21.04 -13.01
CA THR A 180 1.44 20.41 -11.96
C THR A 180 2.91 20.73 -12.08
N HIS A 181 3.53 21.10 -10.95
CA HIS A 181 4.96 21.42 -10.85
C HIS A 181 5.61 20.52 -9.81
N ILE A 182 6.73 19.89 -10.18
CA ILE A 182 7.59 19.17 -9.24
C ILE A 182 8.67 20.14 -8.74
N VAL A 183 8.72 20.33 -7.43
CA VAL A 183 9.69 21.18 -6.75
C VAL A 183 10.68 20.30 -6.00
N TYR A 184 11.93 20.34 -6.43
CA TYR A 184 13.00 19.56 -5.83
C TYR A 184 14.21 20.42 -5.51
N ARG A 185 14.90 20.13 -4.39
CA ARG A 185 16.01 20.95 -3.88
C ARG A 185 17.33 20.82 -4.65
N ARG A 186 17.41 19.86 -5.58
CA ARG A 186 18.61 19.59 -6.38
C ARG A 186 18.25 19.57 -7.85
N SER A 187 19.24 19.23 -8.69
CA SER A 187 19.05 19.11 -10.14
C SER A 187 18.19 17.88 -10.52
N GLU A 188 17.75 17.86 -11.76
CA GLU A 188 17.01 16.72 -12.32
C GLU A 188 17.81 15.42 -12.31
N GLU A 189 19.12 15.50 -12.55
CA GLU A 189 20.03 14.35 -12.58
C GLU A 189 20.17 13.68 -11.20
N GLU A 190 19.87 14.42 -10.12
CA GLU A 190 19.94 13.94 -8.75
C GLU A 190 18.58 13.47 -8.20
N LEU A 191 17.56 13.38 -9.06
CA LEU A 191 16.25 12.87 -8.65
C LEU A 191 16.36 11.41 -8.16
N PRO A 192 15.89 11.06 -6.97
CA PRO A 192 15.94 9.69 -6.47
C PRO A 192 14.87 8.77 -7.11
N ALA A 193 13.97 9.31 -7.92
CA ALA A 193 13.01 8.53 -8.68
C ALA A 193 13.72 7.72 -9.78
N ARG A 194 13.15 6.61 -10.16
CA ARG A 194 13.63 5.83 -11.32
C ARG A 194 13.54 6.68 -12.59
N ALA A 195 14.54 6.56 -13.47
CA ALA A 195 14.60 7.33 -14.72
C ALA A 195 13.32 7.19 -15.57
N GLU A 196 12.74 6.00 -15.63
CA GLU A 196 11.46 5.75 -16.31
C GLU A 196 10.31 6.56 -15.71
N GLU A 197 10.24 6.67 -14.37
CA GLU A 197 9.18 7.42 -13.71
C GLU A 197 9.34 8.94 -13.92
N VAL A 198 10.58 9.42 -13.96
CA VAL A 198 10.87 10.81 -14.31
C VAL A 198 10.46 11.10 -15.76
N HIS A 199 10.79 10.19 -16.69
CA HIS A 199 10.40 10.31 -18.09
C HIS A 199 8.86 10.32 -18.26
N HIS A 200 8.16 9.47 -17.54
CA HIS A 200 6.69 9.42 -17.58
C HIS A 200 6.00 10.60 -16.89
N ALA A 201 6.70 11.34 -16.05
CA ALA A 201 6.16 12.51 -15.34
C ALA A 201 6.36 13.82 -16.12
N LYS A 202 7.18 13.85 -17.15
CA LYS A 202 7.36 14.93 -18.12
C LYS A 202 6.34 14.83 -19.25
#